data_92f0cf07ff187177216cf1eba1c9073f
#
_entry.id   92f0cf07ff187177216cf1eba1c9073f
#
_cell.length_a   1.000
_cell.length_b   1.000
_cell.length_c   1.000
_cell.angle_alpha   90.00
_cell.angle_beta   90.00
_cell.angle_gamma   90.00
#
_symmetry.space_group_name_H-M   'P 1'
#
loop_
_entity.id
_entity.type
_entity.pdbx_description
1 polymer ?
#
loop_
_entity_poly.entity_id
_entity_poly.type
_entity_poly.pdbx_seq_one_letter_code
_entity_poly.pdbx_strand_id
1 'polypeptide(L)'
;MKSPCVLVRSTMQIYKTYYKSPLGPIEIVSSPTSILALHFVEDMLPGDGEPTFCVKESLKQLEEYFKGERRNFFLTLQTVGTDFQKAVWRHLEKIPYGETTSYGEIADALGKPAASRAVGSANGKNPIAIIIPCHRVIGRNGSLTGYGGGLWRKSWLIGFEKGEIQPPSDISA
;
A
#
# COMPACT_ATOMS: atom_id res chain seq x y z
N MET A 1 36.72 11.88 -36.27
CA MET A 1 36.09 10.62 -35.80
C MET A 1 35.22 10.94 -34.61
N LYS A 2 33.90 10.86 -34.77
CA LYS A 2 32.92 11.11 -33.68
C LYS A 2 32.56 9.76 -33.08
N SER A 3 32.90 9.54 -31.81
CA SER A 3 32.47 8.36 -31.07
C SER A 3 30.96 8.37 -30.92
N PRO A 4 30.26 7.26 -31.17
CA PRO A 4 28.81 7.18 -30.90
C PRO A 4 28.58 7.17 -29.38
N CYS A 5 27.87 8.16 -28.91
CA CYS A 5 27.32 8.18 -27.56
C CYS A 5 26.27 7.07 -27.49
N VAL A 6 26.65 5.93 -26.91
CA VAL A 6 25.70 4.84 -26.63
C VAL A 6 24.81 5.31 -25.48
N LEU A 7 23.61 5.73 -25.80
CA LEU A 7 22.53 5.94 -24.83
C LEU A 7 22.18 4.57 -24.22
N VAL A 8 22.81 4.23 -23.11
CA VAL A 8 22.40 3.12 -22.27
C VAL A 8 21.04 3.53 -21.71
N ARG A 9 19.95 3.05 -22.31
CA ARG A 9 18.64 3.05 -21.67
C ARG A 9 18.77 2.16 -20.43
N SER A 10 18.98 2.76 -19.28
CA SER A 10 18.89 2.07 -18.00
C SER A 10 17.45 1.58 -17.84
N THR A 11 17.20 0.34 -18.21
CA THR A 11 15.95 -0.34 -17.86
C THR A 11 15.94 -0.48 -16.35
N MET A 12 14.99 0.17 -15.70
CA MET A 12 14.85 0.05 -14.26
C MET A 12 14.62 -1.43 -13.92
N GLN A 13 15.55 -2.01 -13.16
CA GLN A 13 15.43 -3.39 -12.74
C GLN A 13 14.30 -3.51 -11.73
N ILE A 14 13.38 -4.43 -11.97
CA ILE A 14 12.18 -4.65 -11.14
C ILE A 14 12.28 -6.07 -10.55
N TYR A 15 11.93 -6.20 -9.28
CA TYR A 15 11.91 -7.45 -8.54
C TYR A 15 10.52 -7.69 -7.98
N LYS A 16 10.08 -8.95 -8.00
CA LYS A 16 8.84 -9.41 -7.39
C LYS A 16 9.13 -10.37 -6.26
N THR A 17 8.44 -10.18 -5.17
CA THR A 17 8.53 -11.03 -3.98
C THR A 17 7.13 -11.18 -3.39
N TYR A 18 6.90 -12.25 -2.66
CA TYR A 18 5.59 -12.54 -2.07
C TYR A 18 5.71 -12.68 -0.56
N TYR A 19 4.71 -12.15 0.14
CA TYR A 19 4.55 -12.28 1.58
C TYR A 19 3.25 -13.02 1.90
N LYS A 20 3.33 -14.08 2.71
CA LYS A 20 2.15 -14.81 3.17
C LYS A 20 1.54 -14.10 4.37
N SER A 21 0.57 -13.23 4.14
CA SER A 21 -0.12 -12.54 5.21
C SER A 21 -1.31 -13.35 5.76
N PRO A 22 -1.84 -13.00 6.96
CA PRO A 22 -3.08 -13.57 7.49
C PRO A 22 -4.29 -13.34 6.59
N LEU A 23 -4.22 -12.37 5.70
CA LEU A 23 -5.29 -11.98 4.77
C LEU A 23 -5.09 -12.57 3.37
N GLY A 24 -4.14 -13.48 3.21
CA GLY A 24 -3.75 -14.07 1.93
C GLY A 24 -2.45 -13.50 1.37
N PRO A 25 -2.01 -14.00 0.22
CA PRO A 25 -0.74 -13.60 -0.37
C PRO A 25 -0.71 -12.12 -0.77
N ILE A 26 0.44 -11.51 -0.56
CA ILE A 26 0.73 -10.13 -0.98
C ILE A 26 1.92 -10.18 -1.94
N GLU A 27 1.74 -9.64 -3.16
CA GLU A 27 2.84 -9.37 -4.09
C GLU A 27 3.48 -8.03 -3.74
N ILE A 28 4.80 -8.01 -3.66
CA ILE A 28 5.62 -6.82 -3.45
C ILE A 28 6.46 -6.63 -4.70
N VAL A 29 6.30 -5.48 -5.36
CA VAL A 29 7.10 -5.07 -6.52
C VAL A 29 8.03 -3.96 -6.10
N SER A 30 9.30 -4.10 -6.39
CA SER A 30 10.33 -3.13 -6.01
C SER A 30 11.31 -2.82 -7.15
N SER A 31 11.93 -1.65 -7.05
CA SER A 31 13.22 -1.35 -7.65
C SER A 31 14.34 -1.77 -6.69
N PRO A 32 15.61 -1.59 -7.01
CA PRO A 32 16.71 -1.82 -6.06
C PRO A 32 16.59 -1.03 -4.75
N THR A 33 15.91 0.12 -4.75
CA THR A 33 15.91 1.09 -3.64
C THR A 33 14.53 1.50 -3.12
N SER A 34 13.44 1.13 -3.81
CA SER A 34 12.10 1.62 -3.49
C SER A 34 11.03 0.55 -3.70
N ILE A 35 9.98 0.58 -2.91
CA ILE A 35 8.77 -0.19 -3.14
C ILE A 35 7.90 0.54 -4.17
N LEU A 36 7.49 -0.16 -5.21
CA LEU A 36 6.71 0.35 -6.33
C LEU A 36 5.25 -0.06 -6.25
N ALA A 37 4.98 -1.29 -5.79
CA ALA A 37 3.64 -1.79 -5.58
C ALA A 37 3.59 -2.83 -4.45
N LEU A 38 2.44 -2.90 -3.80
CA LEU A 38 2.09 -3.90 -2.81
C LEU A 38 0.59 -4.13 -2.87
N HIS A 39 0.18 -5.33 -3.25
CA HIS A 39 -1.24 -5.66 -3.38
C HIS A 39 -1.50 -7.14 -3.11
N PHE A 40 -2.73 -7.42 -2.69
CA PHE A 40 -3.18 -8.80 -2.49
C PHE A 40 -3.32 -9.50 -3.83
N VAL A 41 -2.88 -10.76 -3.86
CA VAL A 41 -3.00 -11.66 -5.01
C VAL A 41 -3.67 -12.97 -4.58
N GLU A 42 -4.09 -13.78 -5.54
CA GLU A 42 -4.70 -15.09 -5.23
C GLU A 42 -3.64 -16.13 -4.96
N ASP A 43 -2.56 -16.13 -5.77
CA ASP A 43 -1.50 -17.12 -5.71
C ASP A 43 -0.13 -16.48 -5.48
N MET A 44 0.76 -17.23 -4.84
CA MET A 44 2.18 -16.90 -4.74
C MET A 44 2.91 -17.55 -5.90
N LEU A 45 3.63 -16.74 -6.67
CA LEU A 45 4.53 -17.21 -7.71
C LEU A 45 5.98 -17.25 -7.19
N PRO A 46 6.91 -17.95 -7.87
CA PRO A 46 8.33 -17.82 -7.56
C PRO A 46 8.77 -16.35 -7.67
N GLY A 47 9.50 -15.87 -6.66
CA GLY A 47 10.05 -14.52 -6.69
C GLY A 47 11.21 -14.38 -7.66
N ASP A 48 11.49 -13.15 -8.08
CA ASP A 48 12.57 -12.83 -9.01
C ASP A 48 13.89 -12.56 -8.27
N GLY A 49 14.75 -13.57 -8.19
CA GLY A 49 16.11 -13.41 -7.68
C GLY A 49 16.23 -13.13 -6.17
N GLU A 50 17.39 -12.67 -5.74
CA GLU A 50 17.65 -12.33 -4.34
C GLU A 50 16.89 -11.05 -3.93
N PRO A 51 16.19 -11.06 -2.78
CA PRO A 51 15.49 -9.89 -2.30
C PRO A 51 16.42 -8.70 -2.04
N THR A 52 16.09 -7.53 -2.56
CA THR A 52 16.80 -6.28 -2.30
C THR A 52 16.67 -5.87 -0.83
N PHE A 53 17.51 -4.93 -0.37
CA PHE A 53 17.41 -4.42 0.99
C PHE A 53 16.02 -3.86 1.31
N CYS A 54 15.43 -3.08 0.39
CA CYS A 54 14.10 -2.51 0.61
C CYS A 54 12.99 -3.57 0.67
N VAL A 55 13.14 -4.69 -0.05
CA VAL A 55 12.23 -5.85 0.04
C VAL A 55 12.37 -6.52 1.40
N LYS A 56 13.59 -6.82 1.85
CA LYS A 56 13.83 -7.43 3.17
C LYS A 56 13.24 -6.59 4.30
N GLU A 57 13.44 -5.26 4.24
CA GLU A 57 12.84 -4.34 5.20
C GLU A 57 11.31 -4.31 5.11
N SER A 58 10.73 -4.36 3.91
CA SER A 58 9.28 -4.39 3.77
C SER A 58 8.65 -5.67 4.32
N LEU A 59 9.27 -6.83 4.09
CA LEU A 59 8.84 -8.11 4.64
C LEU A 59 8.85 -8.08 6.18
N LYS A 60 9.96 -7.62 6.77
CA LYS A 60 10.11 -7.46 8.23
C LYS A 60 9.03 -6.53 8.79
N GLN A 61 8.85 -5.35 8.19
CA GLN A 61 7.89 -4.37 8.68
C GLN A 61 6.43 -4.83 8.51
N LEU A 62 6.10 -5.61 7.48
CA LEU A 62 4.79 -6.25 7.33
C LEU A 62 4.56 -7.32 8.39
N GLU A 63 5.57 -8.13 8.69
CA GLU A 63 5.49 -9.13 9.76
C GLU A 63 5.24 -8.48 11.13
N GLU A 64 6.01 -7.45 11.47
CA GLU A 64 5.82 -6.67 12.70
C GLU A 64 4.43 -6.00 12.75
N TYR A 65 3.93 -5.49 11.60
CA TYR A 65 2.58 -4.92 11.51
C TYR A 65 1.51 -5.95 11.82
N PHE A 66 1.54 -7.11 11.18
CA PHE A 66 0.54 -8.17 11.42
C PHE A 66 0.66 -8.84 12.80
N LYS A 67 1.81 -8.73 13.46
CA LYS A 67 1.99 -9.09 14.88
C LYS A 67 1.45 -8.03 15.85
N GLY A 68 1.03 -6.85 15.36
CA GLY A 68 0.59 -5.73 16.19
C GLY A 68 1.73 -4.93 16.83
N GLU A 69 2.96 -5.22 16.47
CA GLU A 69 4.18 -4.59 17.02
C GLU A 69 4.54 -3.28 16.31
N ARG A 70 4.03 -3.09 15.08
CA ARG A 70 4.30 -1.91 14.25
C ARG A 70 3.03 -1.18 13.85
N ARG A 71 3.07 0.15 13.95
CA ARG A 71 1.97 1.04 13.52
C ARG A 71 2.33 1.93 12.33
N ASN A 72 3.63 2.17 12.09
CA ASN A 72 4.12 3.05 11.03
C ASN A 72 5.18 2.34 10.20
N PHE A 73 5.14 2.56 8.89
CA PHE A 73 6.12 2.02 7.96
C PHE A 73 7.19 3.06 7.63
N PHE A 74 8.45 2.64 7.60
CA PHE A 74 9.60 3.47 7.24
C PHE A 74 10.30 2.87 6.02
N LEU A 75 9.70 3.09 4.85
CA LEU A 75 10.12 2.51 3.58
C LEU A 75 10.19 3.61 2.52
N THR A 76 11.13 3.51 1.59
CA THR A 76 11.16 4.37 0.43
C THR A 76 10.11 3.90 -0.57
N LEU A 77 9.12 4.74 -0.83
CA LEU A 77 8.02 4.45 -1.75
C LEU A 77 8.20 5.28 -3.03
N GLN A 78 7.92 4.66 -4.17
CA GLN A 78 7.89 5.34 -5.46
C GLN A 78 6.58 5.01 -6.17
N THR A 79 5.65 5.95 -6.19
CA THR A 79 4.33 5.81 -6.81
C THR A 79 4.28 6.50 -8.16
N VAL A 80 3.62 5.86 -9.13
CA VAL A 80 3.33 6.44 -10.44
C VAL A 80 1.83 6.73 -10.52
N GLY A 81 1.47 7.96 -10.90
CA GLY A 81 0.09 8.40 -11.01
C GLY A 81 -0.01 9.88 -11.35
N THR A 82 -1.24 10.36 -11.54
CA THR A 82 -1.51 11.79 -11.77
C THR A 82 -1.21 12.61 -10.50
N ASP A 83 -1.05 13.92 -10.65
CA ASP A 83 -0.82 14.82 -9.51
C ASP A 83 -1.95 14.73 -8.48
N PHE A 84 -3.20 14.57 -8.94
CA PHE A 84 -4.34 14.40 -8.06
C PHE A 84 -4.26 13.07 -7.28
N GLN A 85 -3.93 11.95 -7.94
CA GLN A 85 -3.75 10.67 -7.27
C GLN A 85 -2.63 10.74 -6.22
N LYS A 86 -1.49 11.30 -6.58
CA LYS A 86 -0.36 11.50 -5.66
C LYS A 86 -0.73 12.40 -4.48
N ALA A 87 -1.55 13.45 -4.70
CA ALA A 87 -2.05 14.31 -3.62
C ALA A 87 -2.97 13.53 -2.67
N VAL A 88 -3.86 12.69 -3.20
CA VAL A 88 -4.71 11.80 -2.39
C VAL A 88 -3.84 10.82 -1.60
N TRP A 89 -2.91 10.09 -2.24
CA TRP A 89 -2.07 9.10 -1.56
C TRP A 89 -1.22 9.71 -0.44
N ARG A 90 -0.63 10.90 -0.66
CA ARG A 90 0.07 11.66 0.41
C ARG A 90 -0.85 12.06 1.56
N HIS A 91 -2.15 12.24 1.29
CA HIS A 91 -3.11 12.50 2.37
C HIS A 91 -3.43 11.21 3.13
N LEU A 92 -3.55 10.05 2.43
CA LEU A 92 -3.75 8.75 3.08
C LEU A 92 -2.64 8.42 4.08
N GLU A 93 -1.38 8.68 3.73
CA GLU A 93 -0.21 8.43 4.60
C GLU A 93 -0.28 9.18 5.95
N LYS A 94 -1.08 10.26 6.03
CA LYS A 94 -1.26 11.06 7.25
C LYS A 94 -2.36 10.54 8.17
N ILE A 95 -3.17 9.58 7.71
CA ILE A 95 -4.25 9.01 8.54
C ILE A 95 -3.61 8.10 9.59
N PRO A 96 -3.79 8.39 10.91
CA PRO A 96 -3.15 7.61 11.95
C PRO A 96 -3.62 6.15 11.97
N TYR A 97 -2.79 5.28 12.55
CA TYR A 97 -3.14 3.89 12.81
C TYR A 97 -4.37 3.78 13.71
N GLY A 98 -5.34 2.95 13.31
CA GLY A 98 -6.60 2.75 14.04
C GLY A 98 -7.65 3.83 13.83
N GLU A 99 -7.33 4.90 13.10
CA GLU A 99 -8.28 5.95 12.75
C GLU A 99 -8.85 5.77 11.35
N THR A 100 -10.02 6.34 11.13
CA THR A 100 -10.68 6.33 9.81
C THR A 100 -11.10 7.74 9.43
N THR A 101 -11.11 8.03 8.14
CA THR A 101 -11.63 9.27 7.57
C THR A 101 -12.57 8.98 6.41
N SER A 102 -13.34 9.96 5.96
CA SER A 102 -14.23 9.80 4.82
C SER A 102 -13.62 10.36 3.52
N TYR A 103 -14.11 9.88 2.38
CA TYR A 103 -13.75 10.43 1.07
C TYR A 103 -14.04 11.94 0.96
N GLY A 104 -15.10 12.40 1.64
CA GLY A 104 -15.47 13.82 1.68
C GLY A 104 -14.45 14.64 2.46
N GLU A 105 -14.04 14.21 3.64
CA GLU A 105 -13.03 14.91 4.45
C GLU A 105 -11.70 15.05 3.72
N ILE A 106 -11.27 14.01 2.98
CA ILE A 106 -10.08 14.09 2.12
C ILE A 106 -10.30 15.11 1.01
N ALA A 107 -11.48 15.13 0.37
CA ALA A 107 -11.80 16.09 -0.68
C ALA A 107 -11.78 17.53 -0.15
N ASP A 108 -12.34 17.76 1.04
CA ASP A 108 -12.33 19.05 1.73
C ASP A 108 -10.89 19.49 2.05
N ALA A 109 -10.07 18.60 2.61
CA ALA A 109 -8.67 18.86 2.93
C ALA A 109 -7.81 19.17 1.69
N LEU A 110 -8.18 18.65 0.52
CA LEU A 110 -7.55 18.97 -0.76
C LEU A 110 -8.08 20.24 -1.42
N GLY A 111 -8.99 20.96 -0.76
CA GLY A 111 -9.64 22.17 -1.29
C GLY A 111 -10.58 21.88 -2.47
N LYS A 112 -11.11 20.66 -2.56
CA LYS A 112 -11.98 20.18 -3.65
C LYS A 112 -13.22 19.46 -3.12
N PRO A 113 -14.12 20.11 -2.38
CA PRO A 113 -15.22 19.46 -1.66
C PRO A 113 -16.17 18.65 -2.57
N ALA A 114 -16.29 19.01 -3.83
CA ALA A 114 -17.09 18.25 -4.80
C ALA A 114 -16.40 17.00 -5.36
N ALA A 115 -15.11 16.75 -5.02
CA ALA A 115 -14.29 15.71 -5.62
C ALA A 115 -14.34 14.36 -4.89
N SER A 116 -15.27 14.11 -3.97
CA SER A 116 -15.37 12.90 -3.16
C SER A 116 -15.33 11.60 -4.00
N ARG A 117 -16.03 11.55 -5.16
CA ARG A 117 -15.95 10.40 -6.08
C ARG A 117 -14.57 10.23 -6.72
N ALA A 118 -13.93 11.34 -7.08
CA ALA A 118 -12.58 11.31 -7.65
C ALA A 118 -11.55 10.85 -6.61
N VAL A 119 -11.71 11.27 -5.33
CA VAL A 119 -10.92 10.76 -4.20
C VAL A 119 -11.13 9.26 -4.05
N GLY A 120 -12.37 8.77 -4.10
CA GLY A 120 -12.67 7.33 -4.05
C GLY A 120 -12.00 6.55 -5.18
N SER A 121 -12.03 7.08 -6.41
CA SER A 121 -11.33 6.48 -7.55
C SER A 121 -9.80 6.47 -7.35
N ALA A 122 -9.21 7.57 -6.86
CA ALA A 122 -7.78 7.65 -6.57
C ALA A 122 -7.37 6.72 -5.42
N ASN A 123 -8.19 6.62 -4.37
CA ASN A 123 -8.02 5.68 -3.26
C ASN A 123 -8.00 4.21 -3.74
N GLY A 124 -8.94 3.84 -4.62
CA GLY A 124 -9.00 2.50 -5.22
C GLY A 124 -7.83 2.18 -6.17
N LYS A 125 -7.12 3.19 -6.65
CA LYS A 125 -5.94 3.06 -7.52
C LYS A 125 -4.62 3.16 -6.73
N ASN A 126 -4.68 3.10 -5.40
CA ASN A 126 -3.47 3.05 -4.56
C ASN A 126 -2.61 1.84 -4.94
N PRO A 127 -1.35 2.04 -5.38
CA PRO A 127 -0.50 0.94 -5.79
C PRO A 127 0.15 0.19 -4.63
N ILE A 128 0.17 0.75 -3.41
CA ILE A 128 0.91 0.21 -2.26
C ILE A 128 -0.06 0.05 -1.08
N ALA A 129 -0.88 -0.99 -1.13
CA ALA A 129 -1.87 -1.28 -0.08
C ALA A 129 -1.21 -1.47 1.29
N ILE A 130 -1.95 -1.25 2.37
CA ILE A 130 -1.51 -1.32 3.78
C ILE A 130 -0.53 -0.20 4.14
N ILE A 131 0.61 -0.08 3.46
CA ILE A 131 1.64 0.94 3.72
C ILE A 131 1.08 2.34 3.43
N ILE A 132 0.44 2.53 2.27
CA ILE A 132 -0.43 3.68 2.02
C ILE A 132 -1.85 3.24 2.42
N PRO A 133 -2.39 3.71 3.54
CA PRO A 133 -3.51 3.06 4.21
C PRO A 133 -4.87 3.42 3.61
N CYS A 134 -5.11 3.05 2.34
CA CYS A 134 -6.38 3.27 1.67
C CYS A 134 -7.57 2.54 2.33
N HIS A 135 -7.31 1.53 3.15
CA HIS A 135 -8.33 0.84 3.96
C HIS A 135 -8.93 1.74 5.05
N ARG A 136 -8.22 2.78 5.52
CA ARG A 136 -8.70 3.73 6.54
C ARG A 136 -9.72 4.74 6.01
N VAL A 137 -10.06 4.72 4.70
CA VAL A 137 -11.04 5.63 4.11
C VAL A 137 -12.38 4.93 3.95
N ILE A 138 -13.44 5.48 4.55
CA ILE A 138 -14.78 4.91 4.59
C ILE A 138 -15.83 5.88 4.02
N GLY A 139 -17.05 5.43 3.83
CA GLY A 139 -18.16 6.33 3.49
C GLY A 139 -18.49 7.28 4.65
N ARG A 140 -19.06 8.45 4.35
CA ARG A 140 -19.45 9.44 5.38
C ARG A 140 -20.45 8.87 6.42
N ASN A 141 -21.25 7.90 6.02
CA ASN A 141 -22.19 7.16 6.89
C ASN A 141 -21.56 5.94 7.58
N GLY A 142 -20.23 5.80 7.58
CA GLY A 142 -19.50 4.66 8.13
C GLY A 142 -19.49 3.42 7.24
N SER A 143 -20.11 3.43 6.05
CA SER A 143 -20.14 2.26 5.18
C SER A 143 -18.76 1.94 4.60
N LEU A 144 -18.46 0.64 4.55
CA LEU A 144 -17.26 0.15 3.86
C LEU A 144 -17.53 0.10 2.36
N THR A 145 -16.78 0.88 1.60
CA THR A 145 -16.87 0.94 0.15
C THR A 145 -15.50 0.86 -0.48
N GLY A 146 -15.41 0.31 -1.66
CA GLY A 146 -14.27 0.34 -2.56
C GLY A 146 -12.91 -0.02 -1.94
N TYR A 147 -12.50 -1.29 -2.06
CA TYR A 147 -11.15 -1.72 -1.69
C TYR A 147 -10.66 -2.77 -2.69
N GLY A 148 -9.50 -2.54 -3.31
CA GLY A 148 -8.94 -3.43 -4.33
C GLY A 148 -8.69 -4.86 -3.84
N GLY A 149 -8.38 -5.03 -2.56
CA GLY A 149 -8.21 -6.33 -1.93
C GLY A 149 -9.52 -6.99 -1.44
N GLY A 150 -10.70 -6.37 -1.69
CA GLY A 150 -11.99 -6.86 -1.20
C GLY A 150 -12.39 -6.28 0.17
N LEU A 151 -13.70 -6.07 0.36
CA LEU A 151 -14.24 -5.39 1.54
C LEU A 151 -13.97 -6.14 2.85
N TRP A 152 -13.90 -7.47 2.82
CA TRP A 152 -13.60 -8.28 4.00
C TRP A 152 -12.19 -7.99 4.55
N ARG A 153 -11.17 -7.81 3.68
CA ARG A 153 -9.82 -7.42 4.09
C ARG A 153 -9.80 -6.01 4.66
N LYS A 154 -10.55 -5.09 4.06
CA LYS A 154 -10.71 -3.73 4.58
C LYS A 154 -11.30 -3.72 5.98
N SER A 155 -12.39 -4.46 6.19
CA SER A 155 -13.03 -4.62 7.50
C SER A 155 -12.06 -5.20 8.52
N TRP A 156 -11.33 -6.24 8.14
CA TRP A 156 -10.37 -6.90 9.01
C TRP A 156 -9.23 -5.94 9.41
N LEU A 157 -8.63 -5.23 8.45
CA LEU A 157 -7.56 -4.27 8.71
C LEU A 157 -8.00 -3.15 9.65
N ILE A 158 -9.20 -2.60 9.45
CA ILE A 158 -9.76 -1.57 10.35
C ILE A 158 -9.96 -2.13 11.75
N GLY A 159 -10.60 -3.30 11.90
CA GLY A 159 -10.82 -3.93 13.19
C GLY A 159 -9.53 -4.32 13.90
N PHE A 160 -8.54 -4.80 13.15
CA PHE A 160 -7.22 -5.12 13.66
C PHE A 160 -6.51 -3.87 14.21
N GLU A 161 -6.49 -2.80 13.45
CA GLU A 161 -5.87 -1.54 13.86
C GLU A 161 -6.57 -0.89 15.06
N LYS A 162 -7.87 -1.11 15.23
CA LYS A 162 -8.64 -0.66 16.39
C LYS A 162 -8.48 -1.56 17.61
N GLY A 163 -7.79 -2.70 17.49
CA GLY A 163 -7.65 -3.68 18.57
C GLY A 163 -8.89 -4.56 18.79
N GLU A 164 -9.85 -4.54 17.87
CA GLU A 164 -11.06 -5.37 17.89
C GLU A 164 -10.77 -6.81 17.43
N ILE A 165 -9.70 -6.99 16.64
CA ILE A 165 -9.20 -8.27 16.12
C ILE A 165 -7.79 -8.48 16.64
N GLN A 166 -7.54 -9.63 17.27
CA GLN A 166 -6.22 -9.97 17.79
C GLN A 166 -5.29 -10.41 16.66
N PRO A 167 -3.96 -10.18 16.81
CA PRO A 167 -2.96 -10.75 15.91
C PRO A 167 -3.13 -12.27 15.80
N PRO A 168 -3.00 -12.85 14.60
CA PRO A 168 -2.99 -14.30 14.45
C PRO A 168 -1.81 -14.95 15.18
N SER A 169 -2.05 -16.09 15.84
CA SER A 169 -1.03 -16.81 16.60
C SER A 169 0.11 -17.40 15.75
N ASP A 170 -0.16 -17.60 14.44
CA ASP A 170 0.72 -18.34 13.53
C ASP A 170 1.21 -17.48 12.35
N ILE A 171 1.86 -16.34 12.65
CA ILE A 171 2.63 -15.61 11.64
C ILE A 171 4.08 -16.11 11.72
N SER A 172 4.37 -17.23 11.08
CA SER A 172 5.73 -17.67 10.78
C SER A 172 6.10 -17.29 9.35
N ALA A 173 7.23 -16.62 9.21
CA ALA A 173 7.86 -16.25 7.96
C ALA A 173 8.21 -17.49 7.10
#